data_0e533d8c8f83b3942374c4a8d885aada
#
_entry.id   0e533d8c8f83b3942374c4a8d885aada
#
_cell.length_a   1.000
_cell.length_b   1.000
_cell.length_c   1.000
_cell.angle_alpha   90.00
_cell.angle_beta   90.00
_cell.angle_gamma   90.00
#
_symmetry.space_group_name_H-M   'P 1'
#
loop_
_entity.id
_entity.type
_entity.pdbx_description
1 polymer ?
#
loop_
_entity_poly.entity_id
_entity_poly.type
_entity_poly.pdbx_seq_one_letter_code
_entity_poly.pdbx_strand_id
1 'polypeptide(L)'
;MVLAESLSVEEKLAILSDAAKYDVACTSSGMQREGEAGSIGNSCASGICHSFSADGRCISLLKVLYTNECIFDCKYCTNRSSNDVVRTSFTPRELCELTMGFYKRNYIEGLFLSSGILHTPDYTMTQIVEALRMLRNDYRFRGYIHCKAIPGANPALVEEAGWYADRMSVNLELPTTEGLRALAPNKTRKNILLPMRQIQSGIDESREVLGARGGNRSAFWFTRQAAQRAGLEDRFCVSSVVGEPDSMKGIEVKGNPDPMKGIEVKGASETKEFPAAKACVSKSADSERKREKDSFLPSATGRDSFRLQMLSENFDKRGFAPAGQSTQMIIGATPETDLQLISVTEALYQRFDLKRVFYSAFVKVNDDSLLPDLPGGPPLLREHRLYQADWLMRFYGFRAGELLTQKRPNFSPVLDPKCDWAVNHLEAFPVEVMSADYFLLLRVPGIGPKSARRIVEARKNGSLTFEALKKIGVVLKRAQYFLTCQGKTLVSFPMDSAYITGNLAIGEKLPKNLQEALYGRQISLFELPAFAAGGG
;
A
#
# COMPACT_ATOMS: atom_id res chain seq x y z
N MET A 1 26.98 18.49 -35.53
CA MET A 1 25.98 18.95 -34.54
C MET A 1 24.62 18.69 -35.18
N VAL A 2 24.07 17.49 -35.00
CA VAL A 2 22.76 17.12 -35.55
C VAL A 2 21.76 17.79 -34.60
N LEU A 3 20.97 18.73 -35.11
CA LEU A 3 19.83 19.28 -34.37
C LEU A 3 18.88 18.11 -34.09
N ALA A 4 18.80 17.68 -32.84
CA ALA A 4 17.81 16.71 -32.43
C ALA A 4 16.44 17.35 -32.74
N GLU A 5 15.68 16.76 -33.65
CA GLU A 5 14.27 17.12 -33.88
C GLU A 5 13.56 17.01 -32.53
N SER A 6 12.83 18.04 -32.14
CA SER A 6 12.09 18.03 -30.89
C SER A 6 10.98 16.99 -31.01
N LEU A 7 11.02 15.95 -30.14
CA LEU A 7 10.00 14.90 -30.12
C LEU A 7 8.60 15.51 -29.98
N SER A 8 7.67 14.99 -30.72
CA SER A 8 6.24 15.33 -30.60
C SER A 8 5.69 14.91 -29.21
N VAL A 9 4.58 15.48 -28.80
CA VAL A 9 3.93 15.12 -27.53
C VAL A 9 3.51 13.65 -27.51
N GLU A 10 3.12 13.10 -28.65
CA GLU A 10 2.76 11.69 -28.82
C GLU A 10 3.96 10.76 -28.63
N GLU A 11 5.11 11.11 -29.19
CA GLU A 11 6.36 10.35 -29.02
C GLU A 11 6.85 10.43 -27.58
N LYS A 12 6.80 11.60 -26.95
CA LYS A 12 7.07 11.77 -25.52
C LYS A 12 6.14 10.90 -24.67
N LEU A 13 4.83 10.87 -24.98
CA LEU A 13 3.86 10.04 -24.29
C LEU A 13 4.21 8.55 -24.38
N ALA A 14 4.55 8.06 -25.55
CA ALA A 14 4.92 6.66 -25.75
C ALA A 14 6.13 6.28 -24.86
N ILE A 15 7.19 7.09 -24.87
CA ILE A 15 8.39 6.87 -24.06
C ILE A 15 8.09 6.96 -22.56
N LEU A 16 7.40 8.01 -22.11
CA LEU A 16 7.20 8.30 -20.68
C LEU A 16 6.12 7.42 -20.03
N SER A 17 5.16 6.93 -20.81
CA SER A 17 4.19 5.94 -20.32
C SER A 17 4.80 4.54 -20.25
N ASP A 18 5.63 4.13 -21.21
CA ASP A 18 6.36 2.87 -21.13
C ASP A 18 7.33 2.85 -19.95
N ALA A 19 8.07 3.91 -19.74
CA ALA A 19 8.95 4.06 -18.58
C ALA A 19 8.20 4.02 -17.25
N ALA A 20 6.93 4.41 -17.20
CA ALA A 20 6.10 4.37 -16.00
C ALA A 20 5.53 2.98 -15.66
N LYS A 21 5.61 1.99 -16.54
CA LYS A 21 4.98 0.66 -16.33
C LYS A 21 5.48 -0.08 -15.10
N TYR A 22 6.74 0.11 -14.72
CA TYR A 22 7.35 -0.52 -13.55
C TYR A 22 6.99 0.15 -12.21
N ASP A 23 6.26 1.25 -12.25
CA ASP A 23 5.79 1.94 -11.05
C ASP A 23 4.42 1.39 -10.64
N VAL A 24 4.40 0.46 -9.67
CA VAL A 24 3.19 -0.29 -9.29
C VAL A 24 2.43 0.46 -8.19
N ALA A 25 1.81 1.58 -8.53
CA ALA A 25 0.87 2.24 -7.61
C ALA A 25 -0.60 1.99 -7.97
N CYS A 26 -0.86 1.13 -8.94
CA CYS A 26 -2.20 0.74 -9.38
C CYS A 26 -2.15 -0.62 -10.09
N THR A 27 -3.26 -1.35 -10.05
CA THR A 27 -3.42 -2.59 -10.80
C THR A 27 -3.57 -2.28 -12.29
N SER A 28 -2.46 -2.26 -13.03
CA SER A 28 -2.51 -2.25 -14.49
C SER A 28 -2.75 -3.67 -14.97
N SER A 29 -3.73 -3.86 -15.82
CA SER A 29 -4.07 -5.19 -16.37
C SER A 29 -3.06 -5.73 -17.37
N GLY A 30 -2.02 -4.99 -17.76
CA GLY A 30 -0.94 -5.45 -18.64
C GLY A 30 -1.38 -6.08 -19.98
N MET A 31 -2.65 -5.95 -20.34
CA MET A 31 -3.21 -6.56 -21.54
C MET A 31 -2.84 -5.70 -22.76
N GLN A 32 -1.95 -6.24 -23.56
CA GLN A 32 -1.66 -5.74 -24.88
C GLN A 32 -2.36 -6.63 -25.90
N ARG A 33 -3.19 -6.05 -26.76
CA ARG A 33 -3.86 -6.76 -27.84
C ARG A 33 -3.68 -5.97 -29.11
N GLU A 34 -2.90 -6.50 -30.06
CA GLU A 34 -2.79 -5.93 -31.39
C GLU A 34 -4.08 -6.15 -32.16
N GLY A 35 -4.51 -5.13 -32.92
CA GLY A 35 -5.67 -5.24 -33.79
C GLY A 35 -5.37 -6.16 -34.97
N GLU A 36 -6.21 -7.16 -35.20
CA GLU A 36 -6.17 -7.98 -36.39
C GLU A 36 -7.00 -7.32 -37.52
N ALA A 37 -6.58 -7.50 -38.75
CA ALA A 37 -7.31 -6.99 -39.91
C ALA A 37 -8.74 -7.56 -39.96
N GLY A 38 -9.74 -6.68 -39.86
CA GLY A 38 -11.16 -7.04 -39.80
C GLY A 38 -11.78 -7.04 -38.38
N SER A 39 -10.99 -6.77 -37.31
CA SER A 39 -11.48 -6.56 -35.96
C SER A 39 -11.61 -5.07 -35.62
N ILE A 40 -12.55 -4.71 -34.74
CA ILE A 40 -12.74 -3.34 -34.26
C ILE A 40 -12.03 -3.18 -32.93
N GLY A 41 -11.01 -2.30 -32.88
CA GLY A 41 -10.29 -1.90 -31.67
C GLY A 41 -8.95 -2.60 -31.50
N ASN A 42 -7.95 -1.84 -31.07
CA ASN A 42 -6.71 -2.32 -30.51
C ASN A 42 -6.60 -1.84 -29.05
N SER A 43 -6.03 -2.67 -28.20
CA SER A 43 -5.71 -2.33 -26.81
C SER A 43 -4.22 -2.00 -26.76
N CYS A 44 -3.90 -0.73 -26.79
CA CYS A 44 -2.55 -0.27 -26.52
C CYS A 44 -2.33 -0.22 -24.99
N ALA A 45 -1.23 -0.77 -24.51
CA ALA A 45 -0.79 -0.65 -23.12
C ALA A 45 -0.29 0.76 -22.76
N SER A 46 -0.81 1.79 -23.43
CA SER A 46 -0.32 3.15 -23.36
C SER A 46 -0.88 3.90 -22.15
N GLY A 47 -0.14 3.85 -21.02
CA GLY A 47 -0.27 4.86 -19.98
C GLY A 47 -1.56 4.92 -19.17
N ILE A 48 -2.58 4.10 -19.44
CA ILE A 48 -3.81 4.10 -18.67
C ILE A 48 -3.77 2.98 -17.65
N CYS A 49 -3.88 3.34 -16.38
CA CYS A 49 -3.96 2.39 -15.28
C CYS A 49 -5.29 2.52 -14.55
N HIS A 50 -5.62 1.47 -13.80
CA HIS A 50 -6.84 1.42 -13.00
C HIS A 50 -6.51 1.47 -11.52
N SER A 51 -7.18 2.35 -10.78
CA SER A 51 -7.09 2.45 -9.33
C SER A 51 -8.49 2.33 -8.73
N PHE A 52 -8.59 1.94 -7.46
CA PHE A 52 -9.87 1.90 -6.76
C PHE A 52 -10.02 3.13 -5.90
N SER A 53 -11.14 3.83 -6.05
CA SER A 53 -11.55 4.91 -5.16
C SER A 53 -11.98 4.37 -3.79
N ALA A 54 -12.17 5.25 -2.82
CA ALA A 54 -12.56 4.86 -1.46
C ALA A 54 -13.93 4.16 -1.40
N ASP A 55 -14.80 4.40 -2.36
CA ASP A 55 -16.12 3.77 -2.52
C ASP A 55 -16.09 2.44 -3.30
N GLY A 56 -14.88 1.97 -3.69
CA GLY A 56 -14.68 0.71 -4.40
C GLY A 56 -14.86 0.77 -5.92
N ARG A 57 -15.14 1.96 -6.50
CA ARG A 57 -15.18 2.12 -7.96
C ARG A 57 -13.79 2.03 -8.56
N CYS A 58 -13.70 1.40 -9.72
CA CYS A 58 -12.49 1.43 -10.55
C CYS A 58 -12.43 2.76 -11.30
N ILE A 59 -11.32 3.49 -11.14
CA ILE A 59 -11.04 4.74 -11.85
C ILE A 59 -9.87 4.56 -12.80
N SER A 60 -10.00 5.09 -14.01
CA SER A 60 -8.95 5.08 -15.02
C SER A 60 -8.06 6.32 -14.88
N LEU A 61 -6.74 6.11 -14.82
CA LEU A 61 -5.77 7.19 -14.64
C LEU A 61 -4.77 7.19 -15.79
N LEU A 62 -4.46 8.38 -16.31
CA LEU A 62 -3.27 8.57 -17.13
C LEU A 62 -2.04 8.42 -16.23
N LYS A 63 -1.24 7.39 -16.47
CA LYS A 63 -0.02 7.11 -15.73
C LYS A 63 1.19 7.40 -16.56
N VAL A 64 1.92 8.44 -16.22
CA VAL A 64 3.10 8.89 -16.95
C VAL A 64 4.20 9.36 -16.01
N LEU A 65 5.44 9.35 -16.49
CA LEU A 65 6.52 10.12 -15.91
C LEU A 65 6.47 11.56 -16.43
N TYR A 66 6.81 12.54 -15.59
CA TYR A 66 7.11 13.89 -16.02
C TYR A 66 8.36 13.90 -16.91
N THR A 67 9.39 13.15 -16.48
CA THR A 67 10.62 12.91 -17.21
C THR A 67 11.16 11.51 -16.91
N ASN A 68 11.82 10.89 -17.89
CA ASN A 68 12.64 9.68 -17.67
C ASN A 68 14.14 10.01 -17.58
N GLU A 69 14.54 11.27 -17.66
CA GLU A 69 15.86 11.71 -17.28
C GLU A 69 16.02 11.58 -15.77
N CYS A 70 17.13 11.01 -15.31
CA CYS A 70 17.38 10.82 -13.90
C CYS A 70 18.86 10.91 -13.58
N ILE A 71 19.19 11.74 -12.59
CA ILE A 71 20.56 11.85 -12.07
C ILE A 71 20.93 10.72 -11.11
N PHE A 72 19.94 9.90 -10.67
CA PHE A 72 20.18 8.77 -9.79
C PHE A 72 20.50 7.48 -10.55
N ASP A 73 21.35 6.65 -9.96
CA ASP A 73 21.77 5.37 -10.52
C ASP A 73 21.22 4.17 -9.72
N CYS A 74 19.89 4.11 -9.56
CA CYS A 74 19.24 2.99 -8.91
C CYS A 74 19.35 1.73 -9.77
N LYS A 75 20.03 0.67 -9.28
CA LYS A 75 20.37 -0.52 -10.04
C LYS A 75 19.19 -1.27 -10.67
N TYR A 76 18.05 -1.22 -10.02
CA TYR A 76 16.79 -1.86 -10.47
C TYR A 76 15.96 -1.00 -11.45
N CYS A 77 16.38 0.24 -11.76
CA CYS A 77 15.56 1.17 -12.53
C CYS A 77 15.99 1.23 -14.00
N THR A 78 15.03 1.18 -14.92
CA THR A 78 15.29 1.37 -16.37
C THR A 78 15.81 2.77 -16.70
N ASN A 79 15.41 3.78 -15.89
CA ASN A 79 15.73 5.17 -16.10
C ASN A 79 16.97 5.64 -15.31
N ARG A 80 17.78 4.71 -14.78
CA ARG A 80 19.02 5.07 -14.08
C ARG A 80 19.96 5.86 -14.99
N SER A 81 20.79 6.72 -14.41
CA SER A 81 21.68 7.63 -15.17
C SER A 81 22.65 6.89 -16.11
N SER A 82 23.09 5.69 -15.72
CA SER A 82 24.05 4.89 -16.51
C SER A 82 23.44 4.08 -17.66
N ASN A 83 22.09 4.06 -17.80
CA ASN A 83 21.45 3.37 -18.93
C ASN A 83 21.41 4.27 -20.16
N ASP A 84 21.74 3.69 -21.33
CA ASP A 84 21.59 4.32 -22.62
C ASP A 84 20.16 4.10 -23.16
N VAL A 85 19.25 4.99 -22.76
CA VAL A 85 17.85 4.98 -23.19
C VAL A 85 17.45 6.37 -23.72
N VAL A 86 16.49 6.41 -24.63
CA VAL A 86 15.97 7.69 -25.13
C VAL A 86 15.40 8.50 -23.97
N ARG A 87 15.91 9.71 -23.77
CA ARG A 87 15.53 10.61 -22.69
C ARG A 87 14.63 11.71 -23.20
N THR A 88 13.58 11.99 -22.45
CA THR A 88 12.67 13.10 -22.75
C THR A 88 11.94 13.59 -21.52
N SER A 89 11.37 14.78 -21.62
CA SER A 89 10.61 15.43 -20.55
C SER A 89 9.39 16.13 -21.14
N PHE A 90 8.29 16.13 -20.44
CA PHE A 90 7.22 17.07 -20.70
C PHE A 90 7.58 18.46 -20.14
N THR A 91 7.04 19.50 -20.76
CA THR A 91 6.84 20.76 -20.07
C THR A 91 5.57 20.67 -19.20
N PRO A 92 5.42 21.50 -18.15
CA PRO A 92 4.17 21.54 -17.37
C PRO A 92 2.93 21.73 -18.23
N ARG A 93 3.04 22.57 -19.28
CA ARG A 93 1.95 22.87 -20.20
C ARG A 93 1.58 21.67 -21.07
N GLU A 94 2.56 21.00 -21.69
CA GLU A 94 2.32 19.78 -22.49
C GLU A 94 1.60 18.71 -21.67
N LEU A 95 2.06 18.48 -20.41
CA LEU A 95 1.42 17.52 -19.52
C LEU A 95 -0.03 17.89 -19.19
N CYS A 96 -0.30 19.17 -18.95
CA CYS A 96 -1.65 19.68 -18.70
C CYS A 96 -2.57 19.50 -19.92
N GLU A 97 -2.12 19.91 -21.08
CA GLU A 97 -2.89 19.80 -22.34
C GLU A 97 -3.18 18.33 -22.67
N LEU A 98 -2.19 17.45 -22.52
CA LEU A 98 -2.35 16.01 -22.68
C LEU A 98 -3.39 15.43 -21.71
N THR A 99 -3.26 15.74 -20.42
CA THR A 99 -4.19 15.28 -19.37
C THR A 99 -5.62 15.73 -19.66
N MET A 100 -5.79 17.01 -20.02
CA MET A 100 -7.10 17.57 -20.36
C MET A 100 -7.67 16.99 -21.65
N GLY A 101 -6.82 16.71 -22.64
CA GLY A 101 -7.22 16.05 -23.89
C GLY A 101 -7.82 14.66 -23.64
N PHE A 102 -7.17 13.83 -22.83
CA PHE A 102 -7.66 12.51 -22.44
C PHE A 102 -8.92 12.58 -21.56
N TYR A 103 -8.95 13.52 -20.61
CA TYR A 103 -10.08 13.70 -19.70
C TYR A 103 -11.35 14.14 -20.43
N LYS A 104 -11.25 15.14 -21.33
CA LYS A 104 -12.39 15.63 -22.13
C LYS A 104 -12.98 14.56 -23.05
N ARG A 105 -12.16 13.60 -23.49
CA ARG A 105 -12.60 12.45 -24.30
C ARG A 105 -13.10 11.26 -23.47
N ASN A 106 -13.18 11.41 -22.13
CA ASN A 106 -13.58 10.36 -21.18
C ASN A 106 -12.69 9.09 -21.20
N TYR A 107 -11.41 9.22 -21.60
CA TYR A 107 -10.48 8.11 -21.56
C TYR A 107 -9.94 7.88 -20.16
N ILE A 108 -9.87 8.93 -19.35
CA ILE A 108 -9.36 8.91 -17.98
C ILE A 108 -10.26 9.71 -17.03
N GLU A 109 -10.23 9.34 -15.77
CA GLU A 109 -10.85 10.07 -14.66
C GLU A 109 -9.83 10.86 -13.83
N GLY A 110 -8.52 10.65 -14.10
CA GLY A 110 -7.47 11.33 -13.37
C GLY A 110 -6.07 11.10 -13.91
N LEU A 111 -5.10 11.66 -13.18
CA LEU A 111 -3.67 11.61 -13.47
C LEU A 111 -2.92 10.89 -12.36
N PHE A 112 -2.02 9.97 -12.71
CA PHE A 112 -0.97 9.46 -11.85
C PHE A 112 0.37 9.97 -12.36
N LEU A 113 0.98 10.88 -11.62
CA LEU A 113 2.22 11.54 -12.01
C LEU A 113 3.38 11.08 -11.14
N SER A 114 4.40 10.50 -11.77
CA SER A 114 5.70 10.22 -11.20
C SER A 114 6.81 10.85 -12.04
N SER A 115 8.08 10.68 -11.68
CA SER A 115 9.19 11.29 -12.42
C SER A 115 10.52 10.59 -12.14
N GLY A 116 11.43 10.60 -13.11
CA GLY A 116 12.85 10.65 -12.88
C GLY A 116 13.26 11.94 -12.17
N ILE A 117 14.53 12.13 -11.89
CA ILE A 117 15.05 13.33 -11.20
C ILE A 117 15.95 14.10 -12.16
N LEU A 118 15.39 15.14 -12.74
CA LEU A 118 16.07 16.04 -13.67
C LEU A 118 16.82 17.12 -12.89
N HIS A 119 18.08 17.32 -13.15
CA HIS A 119 18.99 18.30 -12.53
C HIS A 119 19.10 18.15 -11.00
N THR A 120 18.02 18.45 -10.27
CA THR A 120 17.95 18.32 -8.82
C THR A 120 16.55 17.85 -8.37
N PRO A 121 16.42 17.28 -7.15
CA PRO A 121 15.11 16.95 -6.59
C PRO A 121 14.17 18.16 -6.54
N ASP A 122 14.69 19.32 -6.15
CA ASP A 122 13.91 20.56 -6.04
C ASP A 122 13.44 21.05 -7.41
N TYR A 123 14.32 21.04 -8.41
CA TYR A 123 13.95 21.44 -9.77
C TYR A 123 12.80 20.57 -10.30
N THR A 124 12.95 19.25 -10.18
CA THR A 124 11.93 18.31 -10.65
C THR A 124 10.61 18.50 -9.90
N MET A 125 10.68 18.66 -8.57
CA MET A 125 9.47 18.86 -7.77
C MET A 125 8.79 20.19 -8.09
N THR A 126 9.56 21.26 -8.39
CA THR A 126 9.03 22.55 -8.86
C THR A 126 8.23 22.40 -10.15
N GLN A 127 8.76 21.65 -11.12
CA GLN A 127 8.06 21.41 -12.39
C GLN A 127 6.77 20.60 -12.19
N ILE A 128 6.80 19.61 -11.29
CA ILE A 128 5.61 18.84 -10.92
C ILE A 128 4.55 19.75 -10.27
N VAL A 129 4.95 20.55 -9.28
CA VAL A 129 4.06 21.51 -8.59
C VAL A 129 3.44 22.49 -9.58
N GLU A 130 4.23 23.02 -10.50
CA GLU A 130 3.76 23.92 -11.55
C GLU A 130 2.67 23.26 -12.41
N ALA A 131 2.89 22.02 -12.87
CA ALA A 131 1.89 21.28 -13.63
C ALA A 131 0.60 21.04 -12.82
N LEU A 132 0.72 20.66 -11.53
CA LEU A 132 -0.44 20.45 -10.66
C LEU A 132 -1.21 21.75 -10.42
N ARG A 133 -0.50 22.86 -10.20
CA ARG A 133 -1.07 24.20 -10.03
C ARG A 133 -1.83 24.62 -11.29
N MET A 134 -1.21 24.51 -12.46
CA MET A 134 -1.86 24.81 -13.75
C MET A 134 -3.12 23.96 -13.95
N LEU A 135 -3.05 22.64 -13.73
CA LEU A 135 -4.22 21.76 -13.83
C LEU A 135 -5.38 22.24 -12.95
N ARG A 136 -5.11 22.57 -11.68
CA ARG A 136 -6.16 22.98 -10.74
C ARG A 136 -6.67 24.37 -10.99
N ASN A 137 -5.77 25.35 -11.22
CA ASN A 137 -6.10 26.77 -11.27
C ASN A 137 -6.50 27.21 -12.69
N ASP A 138 -5.65 26.92 -13.68
CA ASP A 138 -5.83 27.45 -15.04
C ASP A 138 -6.82 26.58 -15.83
N TYR A 139 -6.62 25.24 -15.79
CA TYR A 139 -7.48 24.30 -16.50
C TYR A 139 -8.73 23.88 -15.70
N ARG A 140 -8.83 24.28 -14.42
CA ARG A 140 -9.92 23.91 -13.50
C ARG A 140 -10.21 22.41 -13.49
N PHE A 141 -9.16 21.60 -13.56
CA PHE A 141 -9.27 20.15 -13.59
C PHE A 141 -9.77 19.62 -12.25
N ARG A 142 -10.90 18.91 -12.27
CA ARG A 142 -11.54 18.32 -11.09
C ARG A 142 -11.32 16.82 -10.95
N GLY A 143 -10.64 16.19 -11.92
CA GLY A 143 -10.30 14.78 -11.89
C GLY A 143 -9.32 14.44 -10.76
N TYR A 144 -9.20 13.16 -10.47
CA TYR A 144 -8.31 12.64 -9.44
C TYR A 144 -6.84 12.85 -9.81
N ILE A 145 -6.03 13.29 -8.86
CA ILE A 145 -4.57 13.44 -9.02
C ILE A 145 -3.85 12.64 -7.95
N HIS A 146 -3.03 11.68 -8.39
CA HIS A 146 -2.04 11.00 -7.56
C HIS A 146 -0.66 11.53 -7.91
N CYS A 147 -0.02 12.22 -6.98
CA CYS A 147 1.34 12.76 -7.14
C CYS A 147 2.34 11.92 -6.35
N LYS A 148 3.42 11.51 -7.01
CA LYS A 148 4.56 10.88 -6.35
C LYS A 148 5.58 11.94 -6.00
N ALA A 149 5.77 12.21 -4.72
CA ALA A 149 6.74 13.18 -4.24
C ALA A 149 8.17 12.69 -4.49
N ILE A 150 9.04 13.61 -4.85
CA ILE A 150 10.45 13.34 -5.15
C ILE A 150 11.22 13.23 -3.82
N PRO A 151 11.92 12.10 -3.56
CA PRO A 151 12.75 11.95 -2.37
C PRO A 151 13.86 13.00 -2.31
N GLY A 152 13.94 13.71 -1.18
CA GLY A 152 14.94 14.75 -0.98
C GLY A 152 14.56 16.13 -1.50
N ALA A 153 13.38 16.32 -2.06
CA ALA A 153 12.89 17.64 -2.44
C ALA A 153 12.58 18.52 -1.22
N ASN A 154 12.64 19.83 -1.46
CA ASN A 154 12.34 20.85 -0.45
C ASN A 154 10.95 20.59 0.17
N PRO A 155 10.84 20.58 1.51
CA PRO A 155 9.58 20.37 2.20
C PRO A 155 8.44 21.32 1.79
N ALA A 156 8.75 22.57 1.43
CA ALA A 156 7.73 23.51 0.97
C ALA A 156 7.08 23.08 -0.35
N LEU A 157 7.86 22.50 -1.28
CA LEU A 157 7.35 21.98 -2.55
C LEU A 157 6.48 20.73 -2.35
N VAL A 158 6.88 19.85 -1.41
CA VAL A 158 6.08 18.66 -1.05
C VAL A 158 4.76 19.07 -0.42
N GLU A 159 4.77 20.10 0.43
CA GLU A 159 3.56 20.66 1.03
C GLU A 159 2.63 21.26 -0.03
N GLU A 160 3.17 22.08 -0.92
CA GLU A 160 2.39 22.70 -2.00
C GLU A 160 1.73 21.65 -2.89
N ALA A 161 2.48 20.60 -3.29
CA ALA A 161 1.92 19.50 -4.06
C ALA A 161 0.76 18.80 -3.35
N GLY A 162 0.82 18.66 -2.03
CA GLY A 162 -0.22 18.02 -1.22
C GLY A 162 -1.57 18.75 -1.27
N TRP A 163 -1.58 20.06 -1.46
CA TRP A 163 -2.80 20.85 -1.62
C TRP A 163 -3.47 20.67 -2.99
N TYR A 164 -2.69 20.35 -4.02
CA TYR A 164 -3.22 20.11 -5.36
C TYR A 164 -3.54 18.63 -5.63
N ALA A 165 -2.88 17.70 -4.94
CA ALA A 165 -3.08 16.26 -5.12
C ALA A 165 -4.21 15.72 -4.26
N ASP A 166 -4.93 14.70 -4.76
CA ASP A 166 -5.87 13.92 -3.96
C ASP A 166 -5.15 12.85 -3.14
N ARG A 167 -4.10 12.26 -3.69
CA ARG A 167 -3.23 11.30 -3.02
C ARG A 167 -1.77 11.63 -3.27
N MET A 168 -0.95 11.40 -2.26
CA MET A 168 0.50 11.45 -2.39
C MET A 168 1.14 10.10 -2.12
N SER A 169 2.30 9.87 -2.71
CA SER A 169 3.13 8.70 -2.38
C SER A 169 4.60 9.07 -2.38
N VAL A 170 5.35 8.37 -1.53
CA VAL A 170 6.81 8.35 -1.52
C VAL A 170 7.21 6.89 -1.48
N ASN A 171 7.95 6.41 -2.46
CA ASN A 171 8.35 5.01 -2.49
C ASN A 171 9.42 4.71 -1.45
N LEU A 172 9.18 3.68 -0.64
CA LEU A 172 10.20 3.15 0.27
C LEU A 172 11.30 2.39 -0.50
N GLU A 173 10.93 1.81 -1.64
CA GLU A 173 11.73 1.00 -2.56
C GLU A 173 12.16 -0.32 -1.93
N LEU A 174 13.07 -0.31 -0.98
CA LEU A 174 13.64 -1.49 -0.34
C LEU A 174 13.42 -1.45 1.18
N PRO A 175 13.14 -2.59 1.83
CA PRO A 175 12.78 -2.63 3.24
C PRO A 175 13.96 -2.38 4.19
N THR A 176 15.21 -2.61 3.76
CA THR A 176 16.41 -2.47 4.59
C THR A 176 17.29 -1.28 4.15
N THR A 177 18.08 -0.77 5.08
CA THR A 177 19.05 0.31 4.81
C THR A 177 20.21 -0.20 3.95
N GLU A 178 20.62 -1.44 4.18
CA GLU A 178 21.67 -2.13 3.45
C GLU A 178 21.26 -2.33 2.00
N GLY A 179 20.06 -2.85 1.77
CA GLY A 179 19.50 -3.03 0.42
C GLY A 179 19.38 -1.67 -0.30
N LEU A 180 18.91 -0.64 0.38
CA LEU A 180 18.79 0.70 -0.20
C LEU A 180 20.15 1.26 -0.58
N ARG A 181 21.18 1.11 0.29
CA ARG A 181 22.55 1.57 0.01
C ARG A 181 23.16 0.82 -1.18
N ALA A 182 22.92 -0.49 -1.28
CA ALA A 182 23.47 -1.32 -2.35
C ALA A 182 22.81 -1.01 -3.71
N LEU A 183 21.48 -0.93 -3.75
CA LEU A 183 20.74 -0.87 -5.02
C LEU A 183 20.23 0.53 -5.39
N ALA A 184 20.18 1.47 -4.46
CA ALA A 184 19.74 2.85 -4.70
C ALA A 184 20.61 3.85 -3.92
N PRO A 185 21.92 3.97 -4.23
CA PRO A 185 22.90 4.70 -3.42
C PRO A 185 22.59 6.19 -3.20
N ASN A 186 21.85 6.79 -4.11
CA ASN A 186 21.41 8.17 -4.02
C ASN A 186 20.18 8.39 -3.11
N LYS A 187 19.53 7.32 -2.66
CA LYS A 187 18.38 7.37 -1.77
C LYS A 187 18.78 7.02 -0.33
N THR A 188 18.30 7.79 0.62
CA THR A 188 18.51 7.52 2.04
C THR A 188 17.18 7.36 2.75
N ARG A 189 17.16 6.64 3.88
CA ARG A 189 15.96 6.55 4.73
C ARG A 189 15.41 7.91 5.10
N LYS A 190 16.30 8.84 5.44
CA LYS A 190 15.93 10.21 5.80
C LYS A 190 15.16 10.88 4.66
N ASN A 191 15.69 10.82 3.43
CA ASN A 191 15.08 11.46 2.26
C ASN A 191 13.72 10.84 1.86
N ILE A 192 13.42 9.63 2.32
CA ILE A 192 12.15 8.94 2.08
C ILE A 192 11.16 9.19 3.23
N LEU A 193 11.59 9.00 4.48
CA LEU A 193 10.69 9.02 5.63
C LEU A 193 10.29 10.43 6.06
N LEU A 194 11.16 11.46 5.85
CA LEU A 194 10.80 12.84 6.16
C LEU A 194 9.63 13.36 5.32
N PRO A 195 9.63 13.23 3.98
CA PRO A 195 8.45 13.58 3.19
C PRO A 195 7.20 12.79 3.57
N MET A 196 7.32 11.49 3.86
CA MET A 196 6.17 10.68 4.31
C MET A 196 5.56 11.24 5.59
N ARG A 197 6.41 11.65 6.54
CA ARG A 197 5.97 12.27 7.79
C ARG A 197 5.31 13.62 7.56
N GLN A 198 5.90 14.45 6.73
CA GLN A 198 5.36 15.76 6.38
C GLN A 198 3.97 15.63 5.74
N ILE A 199 3.82 14.70 4.80
CA ILE A 199 2.53 14.41 4.17
C ILE A 199 1.52 13.96 5.23
N GLN A 200 1.92 13.09 6.17
CA GLN A 200 1.06 12.64 7.26
C GLN A 200 0.61 13.82 8.15
N SER A 201 1.52 14.69 8.55
CA SER A 201 1.18 15.89 9.35
C SER A 201 0.19 16.79 8.62
N GLY A 202 0.43 17.07 7.33
CA GLY A 202 -0.51 17.88 6.53
C GLY A 202 -1.90 17.24 6.41
N ILE A 203 -1.98 15.92 6.27
CA ILE A 203 -3.25 15.18 6.26
C ILE A 203 -3.96 15.29 7.62
N ASP A 204 -3.23 15.13 8.74
CA ASP A 204 -3.82 15.15 10.08
C ASP A 204 -4.31 16.56 10.44
N GLU A 205 -3.53 17.60 10.16
CA GLU A 205 -3.94 19.00 10.34
C GLU A 205 -5.18 19.33 9.49
N SER A 206 -5.18 18.88 8.23
CA SER A 206 -6.34 19.07 7.35
C SER A 206 -7.61 18.38 7.87
N ARG A 207 -7.47 17.18 8.47
CA ARG A 207 -8.60 16.47 9.11
C ARG A 207 -9.10 17.20 10.34
N GLU A 208 -8.19 17.74 11.14
CA GLU A 208 -8.55 18.50 12.34
C GLU A 208 -9.41 19.73 11.99
N VAL A 209 -9.01 20.47 10.95
CA VAL A 209 -9.71 21.69 10.52
C VAL A 209 -10.99 21.38 9.73
N LEU A 210 -10.98 20.40 8.83
CA LEU A 210 -12.04 20.12 7.87
C LEU A 210 -12.92 18.91 8.24
N GLY A 211 -12.58 18.21 9.33
CA GLY A 211 -13.26 16.98 9.73
C GLY A 211 -13.19 15.89 8.63
N ALA A 212 -14.33 15.28 8.32
CA ALA A 212 -14.41 14.22 7.30
C ALA A 212 -13.96 14.66 5.89
N ARG A 213 -14.01 15.95 5.57
CA ARG A 213 -13.54 16.50 4.29
C ARG A 213 -12.00 16.46 4.16
N GLY A 214 -11.29 16.51 5.29
CA GLY A 214 -9.84 16.35 5.35
C GLY A 214 -9.35 14.92 5.12
N GLY A 215 -10.26 13.99 4.85
CA GLY A 215 -9.95 12.57 4.59
C GLY A 215 -10.14 11.67 5.82
N ASN A 216 -10.37 10.39 5.58
CA ASN A 216 -10.56 9.39 6.63
C ASN A 216 -9.24 8.74 7.04
N ARG A 217 -9.16 8.24 8.26
CA ARG A 217 -8.06 7.37 8.69
C ARG A 217 -8.03 6.06 7.90
N SER A 218 -6.91 5.35 7.93
CA SER A 218 -6.75 4.08 7.22
C SER A 218 -7.64 2.97 7.80
N ALA A 219 -7.91 1.95 6.99
CA ALA A 219 -8.62 0.76 7.46
C ALA A 219 -7.83 0.03 8.55
N PHE A 220 -6.51 0.02 8.47
CA PHE A 220 -5.63 -0.52 9.49
C PHE A 220 -5.87 0.14 10.86
N TRP A 221 -5.93 1.46 10.91
CA TRP A 221 -6.16 2.22 12.13
C TRP A 221 -7.50 1.84 12.80
N PHE A 222 -8.60 1.80 12.04
CA PHE A 222 -9.90 1.43 12.58
C PHE A 222 -9.94 -0.02 13.08
N THR A 223 -9.38 -0.95 12.30
CA THR A 223 -9.36 -2.37 12.65
C THR A 223 -8.52 -2.59 13.90
N ARG A 224 -7.37 -1.93 14.01
CA ARG A 224 -6.51 -2.04 15.17
C ARG A 224 -7.17 -1.50 16.43
N GLN A 225 -7.79 -0.33 16.39
CA GLN A 225 -8.54 0.19 17.56
C GLN A 225 -9.67 -0.74 18.00
N ALA A 226 -10.38 -1.33 17.05
CA ALA A 226 -11.43 -2.29 17.36
C ALA A 226 -10.87 -3.57 18.01
N ALA A 227 -9.72 -4.08 17.53
CA ALA A 227 -9.05 -5.23 18.08
C ALA A 227 -8.51 -4.96 19.50
N GLN A 228 -7.94 -3.77 19.76
CA GLN A 228 -7.49 -3.34 21.07
C GLN A 228 -8.65 -3.29 22.08
N ARG A 229 -9.77 -2.68 21.71
CA ARG A 229 -10.97 -2.65 22.55
C ARG A 229 -11.53 -4.04 22.88
N ALA A 230 -11.30 -5.02 22.01
CA ALA A 230 -11.69 -6.41 22.20
C ALA A 230 -10.65 -7.23 23.02
N GLY A 231 -9.55 -6.64 23.48
CA GLY A 231 -8.52 -7.30 24.27
C GLY A 231 -7.71 -8.36 23.52
N LEU A 232 -7.58 -8.22 22.20
CA LEU A 232 -6.94 -9.23 21.34
C LEU A 232 -5.45 -9.04 21.13
N GLU A 233 -4.86 -7.94 21.61
CA GLU A 233 -3.47 -7.59 21.31
C GLU A 233 -2.46 -8.65 21.75
N ASP A 234 -2.77 -9.44 22.79
CA ASP A 234 -1.84 -10.39 23.40
C ASP A 234 -2.22 -11.87 23.19
N ARG A 235 -3.39 -12.15 22.63
CA ARG A 235 -3.95 -13.51 22.61
C ARG A 235 -3.20 -14.48 21.69
N PHE A 236 -2.58 -14.00 20.63
CA PHE A 236 -1.90 -14.81 19.60
C PHE A 236 -0.49 -14.32 19.24
N CYS A 237 -0.02 -13.25 19.87
CA CYS A 237 1.36 -12.83 19.72
C CYS A 237 2.24 -13.64 20.66
N VAL A 238 3.00 -14.55 20.12
CA VAL A 238 4.22 -14.99 20.79
C VAL A 238 5.04 -13.72 21.02
N SER A 239 5.42 -13.47 22.26
CA SER A 239 6.27 -12.33 22.68
C SER A 239 7.71 -12.50 22.14
N SER A 240 7.84 -12.67 20.84
CA SER A 240 9.10 -12.47 20.15
C SER A 240 9.18 -10.98 19.89
N VAL A 241 9.98 -10.31 20.67
CA VAL A 241 10.52 -8.99 20.38
C VAL A 241 11.15 -9.08 18.98
N VAL A 242 10.36 -8.86 17.96
CA VAL A 242 10.89 -8.41 16.68
C VAL A 242 11.39 -7.03 17.00
N GLY A 243 12.70 -6.90 17.24
CA GLY A 243 13.35 -5.63 17.45
C GLY A 243 12.89 -4.68 16.34
N GLU A 244 12.89 -3.40 16.61
CA GLU A 244 12.50 -2.40 15.62
C GLU A 244 13.15 -2.75 14.27
N PRO A 245 12.36 -2.87 13.17
CA PRO A 245 12.93 -3.26 11.87
C PRO A 245 14.12 -2.36 11.55
N ASP A 246 15.22 -2.89 11.05
CA ASP A 246 16.43 -2.12 10.72
C ASP A 246 16.11 -0.90 9.84
N SER A 247 15.09 -1.02 8.99
CA SER A 247 14.55 0.07 8.19
C SER A 247 14.02 1.25 9.01
N MET A 248 13.74 1.06 10.30
CA MET A 248 13.17 2.05 11.20
C MET A 248 14.16 2.47 12.30
N LYS A 249 15.37 1.87 12.37
CA LYS A 249 16.43 2.28 13.29
C LYS A 249 16.85 3.71 13.01
N GLY A 250 16.98 4.50 14.06
CA GLY A 250 17.34 5.93 13.97
C GLY A 250 16.13 6.87 13.97
N ILE A 251 14.89 6.36 14.05
CA ILE A 251 13.70 7.14 14.35
C ILE A 251 13.37 6.87 15.82
N GLU A 252 13.97 7.61 16.74
CA GLU A 252 13.65 7.50 18.17
C GLU A 252 12.19 7.90 18.41
N VAL A 253 11.40 6.95 18.87
CA VAL A 253 10.07 7.20 19.42
C VAL A 253 10.22 7.20 20.94
N LYS A 254 10.33 8.36 21.55
CA LYS A 254 10.17 8.47 23.00
C LYS A 254 8.72 8.13 23.33
N GLY A 255 8.57 7.06 24.14
CA GLY A 255 7.27 6.49 24.46
C GLY A 255 6.32 7.48 25.12
N ASN A 256 5.19 7.67 24.46
CA ASN A 256 3.91 8.02 25.07
C ASN A 256 2.80 7.64 24.06
N PRO A 257 1.65 7.12 24.50
CA PRO A 257 0.57 6.68 23.62
C PRO A 257 -0.15 7.81 22.88
N ASP A 258 0.32 9.04 22.98
CA ASP A 258 -0.18 10.17 22.22
C ASP A 258 0.55 10.23 20.87
N PRO A 259 -0.13 9.98 19.74
CA PRO A 259 0.49 9.96 18.41
C PRO A 259 1.06 11.31 17.97
N MET A 260 0.93 12.38 18.77
CA MET A 260 1.34 13.74 18.46
C MET A 260 2.61 14.21 19.18
N LYS A 261 3.23 13.40 20.07
CA LYS A 261 4.44 13.83 20.79
C LYS A 261 5.62 12.91 20.52
N GLY A 262 6.64 13.47 19.92
CA GLY A 262 8.03 13.05 20.04
C GLY A 262 8.55 12.10 18.98
N ILE A 263 8.96 12.64 17.86
CA ILE A 263 10.01 12.06 17.03
C ILE A 263 11.10 13.12 16.90
N GLU A 264 12.14 13.01 17.71
CA GLU A 264 13.38 13.75 17.51
C GLU A 264 14.29 12.99 16.55
N VAL A 265 14.70 13.64 15.49
CA VAL A 265 15.78 13.18 14.61
C VAL A 265 17.08 13.75 15.18
N LYS A 266 17.93 12.93 15.77
CA LYS A 266 19.28 13.38 16.16
C LYS A 266 20.03 13.86 14.91
N GLY A 267 20.35 15.14 14.87
CA GLY A 267 21.22 15.70 13.84
C GLY A 267 20.77 16.99 13.17
N ALA A 268 19.82 17.73 13.74
CA ALA A 268 19.54 19.11 13.32
C ALA A 268 19.84 20.05 14.49
N SER A 269 20.79 20.97 14.27
CA SER A 269 21.16 22.03 15.18
C SER A 269 19.97 22.90 15.57
N GLU A 270 19.90 23.18 16.85
CA GLU A 270 19.19 24.25 17.57
C GLU A 270 18.11 25.05 16.83
N THR A 271 16.85 24.81 17.17
CA THR A 271 15.81 25.83 17.09
C THR A 271 15.08 25.90 18.43
N LYS A 272 14.95 27.12 18.94
CA LYS A 272 14.50 27.52 20.26
C LYS A 272 13.11 26.96 20.61
N GLU A 273 12.97 26.54 21.87
CA GLU A 273 11.75 26.15 22.53
C GLU A 273 10.70 27.28 22.55
N PHE A 274 9.44 26.91 22.30
CA PHE A 274 8.30 27.76 22.64
C PHE A 274 7.47 27.08 23.73
N PRO A 275 7.01 27.86 24.76
CA PRO A 275 6.34 27.30 25.93
C PRO A 275 4.90 26.88 25.66
N ALA A 276 4.51 25.79 26.31
CA ALA A 276 3.16 25.24 26.27
C ALA A 276 2.14 26.12 27.00
N ALA A 277 1.05 26.47 26.32
CA ALA A 277 -0.12 27.10 26.94
C ALA A 277 -0.98 26.06 27.65
N LYS A 278 -1.16 26.24 28.96
CA LYS A 278 -2.10 25.47 29.80
C LYS A 278 -3.52 25.89 29.50
N ALA A 279 -4.37 24.94 29.14
CA ALA A 279 -5.81 25.16 29.09
C ALA A 279 -6.44 24.92 30.47
N CYS A 280 -7.02 25.97 31.04
CA CYS A 280 -7.94 25.89 32.20
C CYS A 280 -9.36 25.71 31.70
N VAL A 281 -10.03 24.68 32.23
CA VAL A 281 -11.48 24.50 32.10
C VAL A 281 -12.18 25.17 33.26
N SER A 282 -13.09 26.13 33.01
CA SER A 282 -14.12 26.51 33.95
C SER A 282 -15.45 26.71 33.23
N LYS A 283 -16.51 26.20 33.88
CA LYS A 283 -17.90 26.22 33.45
C LYS A 283 -18.55 27.58 33.70
N SER A 284 -19.53 27.85 32.88
CA SER A 284 -20.83 28.48 33.14
C SER A 284 -21.10 29.92 32.64
N ALA A 285 -22.26 30.02 32.07
CA ALA A 285 -23.25 31.10 32.06
C ALA A 285 -23.30 32.05 30.85
N ASP A 286 -24.50 32.02 30.28
CA ASP A 286 -25.11 32.90 29.30
C ASP A 286 -24.78 34.39 29.42
N SER A 287 -24.56 35.01 28.26
CA SER A 287 -25.28 36.24 27.90
C SER A 287 -24.80 36.77 26.53
N GLU A 288 -25.77 37.21 25.76
CA GLU A 288 -25.62 37.95 24.51
C GLU A 288 -24.67 39.14 24.59
N ARG A 289 -23.75 39.24 23.59
CA ARG A 289 -23.30 40.54 23.09
C ARG A 289 -22.68 40.46 21.70
N LYS A 290 -23.26 41.29 20.87
CA LYS A 290 -22.82 41.95 19.63
C LYS A 290 -21.40 41.77 19.15
N ARG A 291 -21.33 41.55 17.82
CA ARG A 291 -20.20 41.69 16.92
C ARG A 291 -19.36 42.94 17.24
N GLU A 292 -18.09 42.70 17.45
CA GLU A 292 -17.02 43.62 17.06
C GLU A 292 -15.90 42.79 16.43
N LYS A 293 -15.59 43.15 15.19
CA LYS A 293 -14.40 42.70 14.47
C LYS A 293 -13.23 43.46 15.10
N ASP A 294 -12.32 42.76 15.72
CA ASP A 294 -10.97 43.27 15.80
C ASP A 294 -9.95 42.11 15.76
N SER A 295 -9.10 42.30 14.82
CA SER A 295 -7.95 41.53 14.41
C SER A 295 -6.88 41.46 15.50
N PHE A 296 -6.58 40.24 15.96
CA PHE A 296 -5.24 39.91 16.47
C PHE A 296 -4.89 38.50 15.97
N LEU A 297 -4.39 38.45 14.72
CA LEU A 297 -3.65 37.29 14.23
C LEU A 297 -2.16 37.53 14.55
N PRO A 298 -1.47 36.56 15.22
CA PRO A 298 -0.02 36.62 15.34
C PRO A 298 0.60 36.55 13.94
N SER A 299 1.71 37.25 13.74
CA SER A 299 2.45 37.30 12.49
C SER A 299 2.86 35.87 12.10
N ALA A 300 2.06 35.27 11.22
CA ALA A 300 2.35 33.96 10.65
C ALA A 300 3.64 34.04 9.82
N THR A 301 4.55 33.11 10.03
CA THR A 301 5.66 32.88 9.11
C THR A 301 5.09 32.62 7.72
N GLY A 302 5.81 32.90 6.65
CA GLY A 302 5.29 32.77 5.28
C GLY A 302 4.65 31.41 4.96
N ARG A 303 5.01 30.38 5.72
CA ARG A 303 4.44 29.02 5.63
C ARG A 303 3.00 28.96 6.19
N ASP A 304 2.76 29.63 7.31
CA ASP A 304 1.42 29.67 7.92
C ASP A 304 0.45 30.53 7.10
N SER A 305 0.95 31.60 6.46
CA SER A 305 0.14 32.41 5.56
C SER A 305 -0.28 31.65 4.31
N PHE A 306 0.62 30.85 3.72
CA PHE A 306 0.28 30.00 2.58
C PHE A 306 -0.76 28.93 2.96
N ARG A 307 -0.60 28.28 4.12
CA ARG A 307 -1.58 27.33 4.65
C ARG A 307 -2.95 27.94 4.87
N LEU A 308 -2.99 29.11 5.52
CA LEU A 308 -4.23 29.84 5.74
C LEU A 308 -4.87 30.29 4.43
N GLN A 309 -4.07 30.73 3.47
CA GLN A 309 -4.52 31.08 2.14
C GLN A 309 -5.11 29.85 1.42
N MET A 310 -4.41 28.72 1.41
CA MET A 310 -4.91 27.45 0.80
C MET A 310 -6.16 26.92 1.51
N LEU A 311 -6.32 27.14 2.80
CA LEU A 311 -7.55 26.79 3.54
C LEU A 311 -8.68 27.78 3.26
N SER A 312 -8.40 29.08 3.03
CA SER A 312 -9.41 30.11 2.80
C SER A 312 -9.86 30.22 1.33
N GLU A 313 -8.94 30.05 0.39
CA GLU A 313 -9.21 30.09 -1.06
C GLU A 313 -9.72 28.75 -1.60
N ASN A 314 -10.03 27.85 -0.73
CA ASN A 314 -10.18 26.43 -0.96
C ASN A 314 -11.01 26.10 -2.19
N PHE A 315 -10.37 25.67 -3.22
CA PHE A 315 -10.86 25.36 -4.53
C PHE A 315 -12.06 24.42 -4.56
N ASP A 316 -12.29 23.60 -3.54
CA ASP A 316 -13.40 22.66 -3.42
C ASP A 316 -13.71 22.24 -2.00
N LYS A 317 -13.19 22.94 -1.00
CA LYS A 317 -13.20 22.44 0.38
C LYS A 317 -12.55 21.06 0.50
N ARG A 318 -11.59 20.76 -0.38
CA ARG A 318 -10.73 19.59 -0.32
C ARG A 318 -9.64 19.83 0.71
N GLY A 319 -9.34 18.83 1.49
CA GLY A 319 -8.19 18.89 2.39
C GLY A 319 -6.88 18.59 1.68
N PHE A 320 -5.80 18.65 2.42
CA PHE A 320 -4.48 18.22 2.01
C PHE A 320 -4.47 16.71 1.72
N ALA A 321 -4.17 16.29 0.50
CA ALA A 321 -4.13 14.90 0.05
C ALA A 321 -5.25 14.03 0.65
N PRO A 322 -6.54 14.35 0.45
CA PRO A 322 -7.66 13.77 1.20
C PRO A 322 -7.83 12.26 0.99
N ALA A 323 -7.34 11.70 -0.12
CA ALA A 323 -7.29 10.26 -0.34
C ALA A 323 -6.11 9.59 0.36
N GLY A 324 -5.31 10.36 1.14
CA GLY A 324 -4.23 9.87 1.98
C GLY A 324 -2.94 9.59 1.22
N GLN A 325 -1.99 8.95 1.89
CA GLN A 325 -0.72 8.57 1.29
C GLN A 325 -0.56 7.06 1.13
N SER A 326 0.34 6.67 0.24
CA SER A 326 0.75 5.30 -0.01
C SER A 326 2.25 5.21 -0.24
N THR A 327 2.78 3.98 -0.24
CA THR A 327 4.18 3.69 -0.58
C THR A 327 4.27 2.41 -1.38
N GLN A 328 5.45 2.14 -1.94
CA GLN A 328 5.76 0.93 -2.68
C GLN A 328 7.08 0.34 -2.20
N MET A 329 7.16 -1.00 -2.16
CA MET A 329 8.37 -1.79 -1.93
C MET A 329 8.58 -2.77 -3.08
N ILE A 330 9.83 -2.96 -3.47
CA ILE A 330 10.27 -3.97 -4.44
C ILE A 330 10.54 -5.27 -3.68
N ILE A 331 10.05 -6.39 -4.20
CA ILE A 331 10.12 -7.70 -3.56
C ILE A 331 11.01 -8.62 -4.36
N GLY A 332 12.01 -9.19 -3.69
CA GLY A 332 12.95 -10.16 -4.30
C GLY A 332 14.13 -9.53 -5.02
N ALA A 333 14.33 -8.21 -4.94
CA ALA A 333 15.57 -7.56 -5.36
C ALA A 333 16.70 -7.74 -4.32
N THR A 334 16.34 -8.00 -3.10
CA THR A 334 17.22 -8.16 -1.93
C THR A 334 16.74 -9.34 -1.08
N PRO A 335 17.59 -9.90 -0.18
CA PRO A 335 17.34 -11.21 0.45
C PRO A 335 16.39 -11.17 1.65
N GLU A 336 15.63 -10.09 1.85
CA GLU A 336 14.74 -9.95 3.00
C GLU A 336 13.66 -11.04 3.04
N THR A 337 13.34 -11.47 4.25
CA THR A 337 12.26 -12.41 4.54
C THR A 337 10.89 -11.71 4.46
N ASP A 338 9.83 -12.51 4.29
CA ASP A 338 8.46 -11.97 4.29
C ASP A 338 8.10 -11.38 5.66
N LEU A 339 8.61 -11.95 6.76
CA LEU A 339 8.46 -11.40 8.10
C LEU A 339 9.02 -9.98 8.20
N GLN A 340 10.20 -9.72 7.65
CA GLN A 340 10.79 -8.38 7.62
C GLN A 340 9.91 -7.42 6.80
N LEU A 341 9.45 -7.85 5.63
CA LEU A 341 8.60 -7.05 4.75
C LEU A 341 7.27 -6.65 5.43
N ILE A 342 6.55 -7.62 6.02
CA ILE A 342 5.27 -7.32 6.67
C ILE A 342 5.44 -6.56 7.99
N SER A 343 6.56 -6.75 8.71
CA SER A 343 6.89 -5.96 9.91
C SER A 343 7.14 -4.50 9.57
N VAL A 344 7.88 -4.22 8.49
CA VAL A 344 8.05 -2.86 7.96
C VAL A 344 6.70 -2.28 7.55
N THR A 345 5.88 -3.07 6.86
CA THR A 345 4.54 -2.65 6.45
C THR A 345 3.65 -2.30 7.64
N GLU A 346 3.64 -3.12 8.69
CA GLU A 346 2.88 -2.85 9.91
C GLU A 346 3.35 -1.55 10.57
N ALA A 347 4.67 -1.36 10.70
CA ALA A 347 5.25 -0.15 11.26
C ALA A 347 4.89 1.12 10.44
N LEU A 348 4.88 1.01 9.11
CA LEU A 348 4.47 2.11 8.23
C LEU A 348 2.99 2.47 8.42
N TYR A 349 2.10 1.49 8.54
CA TYR A 349 0.69 1.74 8.84
C TYR A 349 0.49 2.41 10.20
N GLN A 350 1.23 1.96 11.22
CA GLN A 350 1.14 2.51 12.57
C GLN A 350 1.63 3.95 12.65
N ARG A 351 2.75 4.26 11.97
CA ARG A 351 3.45 5.56 12.10
C ARG A 351 2.96 6.62 11.13
N PHE A 352 2.52 6.22 9.93
CA PHE A 352 2.19 7.16 8.85
C PHE A 352 0.74 7.06 8.37
N ASP A 353 -0.12 6.28 9.04
CA ASP A 353 -1.53 6.07 8.66
C ASP A 353 -1.73 5.84 7.15
N LEU A 354 -0.81 5.10 6.52
CA LEU A 354 -0.85 4.85 5.09
C LEU A 354 -2.16 4.18 4.68
N LYS A 355 -2.68 4.54 3.53
CA LYS A 355 -3.85 3.85 2.95
C LYS A 355 -3.49 2.48 2.39
N ARG A 356 -2.29 2.35 1.84
CA ARG A 356 -1.80 1.10 1.27
C ARG A 356 -0.28 1.10 1.12
N VAL A 357 0.31 -0.05 1.35
CA VAL A 357 1.64 -0.42 0.89
C VAL A 357 1.48 -1.26 -0.38
N PHE A 358 2.16 -0.88 -1.45
CA PHE A 358 2.21 -1.65 -2.69
C PHE A 358 3.48 -2.51 -2.69
N TYR A 359 3.33 -3.75 -3.11
CA TYR A 359 4.43 -4.68 -3.35
C TYR A 359 4.61 -4.84 -4.85
N SER A 360 5.85 -4.83 -5.31
CA SER A 360 6.18 -5.01 -6.71
C SER A 360 7.23 -6.13 -6.83
N ALA A 361 6.86 -7.23 -7.43
CA ALA A 361 7.83 -8.29 -7.73
C ALA A 361 8.95 -7.72 -8.61
N PHE A 362 10.19 -7.97 -8.20
CA PHE A 362 11.36 -7.49 -8.92
C PHE A 362 11.42 -8.11 -10.31
N VAL A 363 11.60 -7.25 -11.31
CA VAL A 363 11.86 -7.63 -12.70
C VAL A 363 13.28 -7.19 -13.03
N LYS A 364 14.13 -8.11 -13.44
CA LYS A 364 15.51 -7.80 -13.85
C LYS A 364 15.48 -7.10 -15.21
N VAL A 365 15.67 -5.79 -15.20
CA VAL A 365 15.70 -4.94 -16.41
C VAL A 365 17.10 -4.45 -16.75
N ASN A 366 18.03 -4.60 -15.83
CA ASN A 366 19.42 -4.20 -15.98
C ASN A 366 20.34 -5.40 -15.72
N ASP A 367 21.47 -5.43 -16.39
CA ASP A 367 22.54 -6.39 -16.11
C ASP A 367 23.55 -5.75 -15.14
N ASP A 368 23.35 -6.00 -13.86
CA ASP A 368 24.18 -5.49 -12.77
C ASP A 368 24.43 -6.63 -11.77
N SER A 369 25.68 -6.83 -11.38
CA SER A 369 26.11 -7.94 -10.52
C SER A 369 25.49 -7.91 -9.10
N LEU A 370 24.97 -6.77 -8.67
CA LEU A 370 24.28 -6.62 -7.39
C LEU A 370 22.81 -7.04 -7.46
N LEU A 371 22.28 -7.24 -8.66
CA LEU A 371 20.89 -7.67 -8.85
C LEU A 371 20.84 -9.20 -8.86
N PRO A 372 19.84 -9.82 -8.23
CA PRO A 372 19.68 -11.26 -8.24
C PRO A 372 19.31 -11.77 -9.63
N ASP A 373 19.83 -12.93 -9.97
CA ASP A 373 19.32 -13.72 -11.07
C ASP A 373 18.04 -14.43 -10.65
N LEU A 374 17.01 -14.32 -11.47
CA LEU A 374 15.70 -14.91 -11.24
C LEU A 374 15.39 -15.93 -12.35
N PRO A 375 15.95 -17.13 -12.32
CA PRO A 375 15.75 -18.13 -13.37
C PRO A 375 14.28 -18.56 -13.51
N GLY A 376 13.47 -18.41 -12.44
CA GLY A 376 12.02 -18.65 -12.45
C GLY A 376 11.17 -17.41 -12.78
N GLY A 377 11.79 -16.29 -13.18
CA GLY A 377 11.11 -15.02 -13.41
C GLY A 377 10.76 -14.25 -12.12
N PRO A 378 9.97 -13.17 -12.24
CA PRO A 378 9.59 -12.34 -11.09
C PRO A 378 8.83 -13.14 -10.02
N PRO A 379 9.05 -12.89 -8.71
CA PRO A 379 8.44 -13.66 -7.62
C PRO A 379 6.96 -13.29 -7.40
N LEU A 380 6.12 -13.47 -8.40
CA LEU A 380 4.70 -13.06 -8.41
C LEU A 380 3.87 -13.74 -7.32
N LEU A 381 4.15 -15.02 -7.02
CA LEU A 381 3.44 -15.72 -5.94
C LEU A 381 3.76 -15.10 -4.58
N ARG A 382 5.01 -14.73 -4.34
CA ARG A 382 5.45 -14.06 -3.11
C ARG A 382 4.77 -12.70 -2.97
N GLU A 383 4.74 -11.91 -4.04
CA GLU A 383 3.99 -10.65 -4.10
C GLU A 383 2.52 -10.87 -3.74
N HIS A 384 1.88 -11.87 -4.33
CA HIS A 384 0.49 -12.20 -4.05
C HIS A 384 0.25 -12.58 -2.59
N ARG A 385 1.13 -13.40 -1.97
CA ARG A 385 1.05 -13.76 -0.54
C ARG A 385 1.21 -12.53 0.37
N LEU A 386 2.10 -11.62 0.03
CA LEU A 386 2.28 -10.36 0.75
C LEU A 386 1.02 -9.46 0.68
N TYR A 387 0.37 -9.37 -0.48
CA TYR A 387 -0.92 -8.69 -0.59
C TYR A 387 -2.03 -9.36 0.22
N GLN A 388 -2.06 -10.68 0.28
CA GLN A 388 -3.00 -11.40 1.14
C GLN A 388 -2.73 -11.11 2.63
N ALA A 389 -1.47 -11.11 3.06
CA ALA A 389 -1.09 -10.76 4.42
C ALA A 389 -1.40 -9.30 4.77
N ASP A 390 -1.12 -8.37 3.86
CA ASP A 390 -1.51 -6.96 3.98
C ASP A 390 -3.02 -6.80 4.21
N TRP A 391 -3.83 -7.57 3.47
CA TRP A 391 -5.27 -7.58 3.63
C TRP A 391 -5.69 -8.09 5.02
N LEU A 392 -5.05 -9.14 5.53
CA LEU A 392 -5.29 -9.67 6.88
C LEU A 392 -4.92 -8.64 7.95
N MET A 393 -3.82 -7.95 7.82
CA MET A 393 -3.42 -6.89 8.77
C MET A 393 -4.41 -5.72 8.76
N ARG A 394 -4.83 -5.26 7.58
CA ARG A 394 -5.69 -4.07 7.47
C ARG A 394 -7.14 -4.30 7.86
N PHE A 395 -7.68 -5.48 7.64
CA PHE A 395 -9.12 -5.72 7.76
C PHE A 395 -9.52 -6.83 8.73
N TYR A 396 -8.58 -7.68 9.16
CA TYR A 396 -8.85 -8.81 10.06
C TYR A 396 -8.18 -8.66 11.42
N GLY A 397 -7.35 -7.64 11.59
CA GLY A 397 -6.65 -7.38 12.83
C GLY A 397 -5.50 -8.35 13.12
N PHE A 398 -4.95 -9.00 12.11
CA PHE A 398 -3.72 -9.77 12.26
C PHE A 398 -2.52 -8.83 12.45
N ARG A 399 -1.50 -9.31 13.15
CA ARG A 399 -0.20 -8.66 13.30
C ARG A 399 0.86 -9.39 12.49
N ALA A 400 1.92 -8.69 12.12
CA ALA A 400 3.03 -9.29 11.39
C ALA A 400 3.63 -10.48 12.16
N GLY A 401 3.91 -10.31 13.47
CA GLY A 401 4.45 -11.37 14.33
C GLY A 401 3.47 -12.50 14.66
N GLU A 402 2.16 -12.32 14.39
CA GLU A 402 1.17 -13.39 14.45
C GLU A 402 1.21 -14.25 13.18
N LEU A 403 1.36 -13.64 12.01
CA LEU A 403 1.36 -14.33 10.72
C LEU A 403 2.65 -15.14 10.49
N LEU A 404 3.79 -14.56 10.84
CA LEU A 404 5.12 -15.16 10.63
C LEU A 404 5.99 -15.00 11.87
N THR A 405 6.94 -15.92 12.04
CA THR A 405 7.89 -15.94 13.16
C THR A 405 9.33 -16.08 12.65
N GLN A 406 10.33 -15.86 13.52
CA GLN A 406 11.74 -16.08 13.17
C GLN A 406 12.03 -17.53 12.73
N LYS A 407 11.30 -18.52 13.29
CA LYS A 407 11.44 -19.92 12.89
C LYS A 407 10.80 -20.20 11.52
N ARG A 408 9.82 -19.38 11.13
CA ARG A 408 9.05 -19.50 9.90
C ARG A 408 8.88 -18.11 9.27
N PRO A 409 9.95 -17.57 8.67
CA PRO A 409 10.00 -16.17 8.27
C PRO A 409 9.35 -15.88 6.92
N ASN A 410 8.97 -16.90 6.14
CA ASN A 410 8.39 -16.74 4.81
C ASN A 410 7.04 -17.45 4.70
N PHE A 411 6.15 -16.92 3.88
CA PHE A 411 4.83 -17.51 3.62
C PHE A 411 4.93 -18.82 2.86
N SER A 412 3.95 -19.69 3.11
CA SER A 412 3.80 -20.93 2.40
C SER A 412 3.56 -20.69 0.90
N PRO A 413 4.27 -21.38 0.00
CA PRO A 413 3.95 -21.36 -1.42
C PRO A 413 2.63 -22.08 -1.73
N VAL A 414 2.21 -23.01 -0.88
CA VAL A 414 1.03 -23.87 -1.08
C VAL A 414 -0.24 -23.25 -0.54
N LEU A 415 -0.22 -22.78 0.72
CA LEU A 415 -1.39 -22.23 1.41
C LEU A 415 -1.40 -20.70 1.38
N ASP A 416 -2.60 -20.11 1.36
CA ASP A 416 -2.72 -18.68 1.62
C ASP A 416 -2.34 -18.35 3.08
N PRO A 417 -1.92 -17.11 3.39
CA PRO A 417 -1.42 -16.75 4.73
C PRO A 417 -2.41 -17.05 5.87
N LYS A 418 -3.72 -16.99 5.63
CA LYS A 418 -4.71 -17.27 6.65
C LYS A 418 -4.88 -18.77 6.92
N CYS A 419 -4.90 -19.58 5.86
CA CYS A 419 -4.89 -21.03 5.98
C CYS A 419 -3.59 -21.53 6.61
N ASP A 420 -2.46 -20.99 6.17
CA ASP A 420 -1.15 -21.32 6.71
C ASP A 420 -1.05 -20.98 8.21
N TRP A 421 -1.55 -19.82 8.61
CA TRP A 421 -1.63 -19.46 10.03
C TRP A 421 -2.50 -20.47 10.81
N ALA A 422 -3.69 -20.78 10.32
CA ALA A 422 -4.64 -21.65 11.03
C ALA A 422 -4.12 -23.07 11.21
N VAL A 423 -3.46 -23.64 10.19
CA VAL A 423 -2.84 -24.97 10.27
C VAL A 423 -1.68 -25.02 11.28
N ASN A 424 -1.00 -23.91 11.49
CA ASN A 424 0.09 -23.80 12.48
C ASN A 424 -0.36 -23.38 13.88
N HIS A 425 -1.67 -23.17 14.08
CA HIS A 425 -2.28 -22.79 15.36
C HIS A 425 -3.54 -23.64 15.63
N LEU A 426 -3.41 -24.95 15.46
CA LEU A 426 -4.54 -25.88 15.63
C LEU A 426 -5.08 -25.87 17.08
N GLU A 427 -4.27 -25.45 18.06
CA GLU A 427 -4.69 -25.25 19.44
C GLU A 427 -5.79 -24.17 19.61
N ALA A 428 -5.93 -23.25 18.65
CA ALA A 428 -7.00 -22.25 18.62
C ALA A 428 -8.32 -22.79 18.05
N PHE A 429 -8.34 -24.03 17.57
CA PHE A 429 -9.46 -24.62 16.83
C PHE A 429 -9.94 -25.93 17.48
N PRO A 430 -11.20 -26.34 17.24
CA PRO A 430 -12.23 -25.64 16.45
C PRO A 430 -12.87 -24.46 17.18
N VAL A 431 -13.31 -23.47 16.42
CA VAL A 431 -14.02 -22.30 16.92
C VAL A 431 -15.53 -22.54 16.86
N GLU A 432 -16.22 -22.40 18.02
CA GLU A 432 -17.69 -22.52 18.07
C GLU A 432 -18.35 -21.22 17.59
N VAL A 433 -19.06 -21.27 16.45
CA VAL A 433 -19.63 -20.08 15.81
C VAL A 433 -20.73 -19.41 16.64
N MET A 434 -21.40 -20.16 17.52
CA MET A 434 -22.48 -19.62 18.34
C MET A 434 -21.98 -18.70 19.47
N SER A 435 -20.74 -18.88 19.93
CA SER A 435 -20.17 -18.14 21.09
C SER A 435 -18.96 -17.27 20.74
N ALA A 436 -18.21 -17.61 19.69
CA ALA A 436 -16.97 -16.94 19.35
C ALA A 436 -17.13 -15.42 19.13
N ASP A 437 -16.17 -14.63 19.60
CA ASP A 437 -16.13 -13.21 19.29
C ASP A 437 -15.85 -12.93 17.81
N TYR A 438 -16.10 -11.69 17.37
CA TYR A 438 -15.95 -11.26 15.98
C TYR A 438 -14.54 -11.52 15.43
N PHE A 439 -13.51 -11.23 16.22
CA PHE A 439 -12.13 -11.35 15.77
C PHE A 439 -11.64 -12.80 15.76
N LEU A 440 -12.15 -13.62 16.67
CA LEU A 440 -11.88 -15.07 16.64
C LEU A 440 -12.50 -15.71 15.40
N LEU A 441 -13.73 -15.32 15.03
CA LEU A 441 -14.33 -15.72 13.76
C LEU A 441 -13.48 -15.31 12.55
N LEU A 442 -12.82 -14.16 12.60
CA LEU A 442 -11.91 -13.71 11.54
C LEU A 442 -10.62 -14.54 11.45
N ARG A 443 -10.28 -15.35 12.46
CA ARG A 443 -9.15 -16.29 12.40
C ARG A 443 -9.50 -17.55 11.60
N VAL A 444 -10.78 -17.90 11.52
CA VAL A 444 -11.26 -19.10 10.78
C VAL A 444 -11.09 -18.91 9.27
N PRO A 445 -10.32 -19.77 8.56
CA PRO A 445 -10.28 -19.79 7.10
C PRO A 445 -11.69 -19.91 6.50
N GLY A 446 -11.95 -19.14 5.44
CA GLY A 446 -13.27 -19.12 4.82
C GLY A 446 -14.30 -18.17 5.45
N ILE A 447 -13.99 -17.52 6.58
CA ILE A 447 -14.81 -16.45 7.18
C ILE A 447 -14.14 -15.10 6.96
N GLY A 448 -14.82 -14.20 6.27
CA GLY A 448 -14.39 -12.82 6.04
C GLY A 448 -15.13 -11.81 6.92
N PRO A 449 -14.76 -10.53 6.92
CA PRO A 449 -15.38 -9.50 7.75
C PRO A 449 -16.90 -9.39 7.57
N LYS A 450 -17.38 -9.53 6.34
CA LYS A 450 -18.83 -9.50 6.05
C LYS A 450 -19.54 -10.71 6.68
N SER A 451 -18.97 -11.91 6.50
CA SER A 451 -19.54 -13.15 7.04
C SER A 451 -19.48 -13.18 8.56
N ALA A 452 -18.35 -12.80 9.17
CA ALA A 452 -18.20 -12.71 10.62
C ALA A 452 -19.26 -11.78 11.24
N ARG A 453 -19.45 -10.58 10.67
CA ARG A 453 -20.50 -9.65 11.13
C ARG A 453 -21.89 -10.24 11.04
N ARG A 454 -22.22 -10.88 9.92
CA ARG A 454 -23.51 -11.55 9.71
C ARG A 454 -23.72 -12.70 10.67
N ILE A 455 -22.68 -13.48 10.99
CA ILE A 455 -22.75 -14.55 11.99
C ILE A 455 -23.11 -13.97 13.36
N VAL A 456 -22.35 -12.95 13.82
CA VAL A 456 -22.59 -12.28 15.11
C VAL A 456 -24.02 -11.71 15.21
N GLU A 457 -24.55 -11.20 14.12
CA GLU A 457 -25.93 -10.68 14.08
C GLU A 457 -26.97 -11.81 14.02
N ALA A 458 -26.80 -12.77 13.15
CA ALA A 458 -27.78 -13.83 12.93
C ALA A 458 -27.98 -14.75 14.16
N ARG A 459 -26.90 -15.04 14.90
CA ARG A 459 -26.99 -15.88 16.12
C ARG A 459 -27.77 -15.25 17.27
N LYS A 460 -28.02 -13.92 17.24
CA LYS A 460 -28.90 -13.26 18.23
C LYS A 460 -30.36 -13.67 18.07
N ASN A 461 -30.74 -14.04 16.84
CA ASN A 461 -32.12 -14.33 16.48
C ASN A 461 -32.43 -15.85 16.46
N GLY A 462 -31.44 -16.69 16.74
CA GLY A 462 -31.63 -18.14 16.78
C GLY A 462 -30.36 -18.94 16.49
N SER A 463 -30.47 -20.23 16.56
CA SER A 463 -29.37 -21.17 16.30
C SER A 463 -29.00 -21.20 14.82
N LEU A 464 -27.71 -21.21 14.52
CA LEU A 464 -27.19 -21.33 13.16
C LEU A 464 -26.98 -22.82 12.82
N THR A 465 -27.10 -23.15 11.51
CA THR A 465 -26.72 -24.43 10.94
C THR A 465 -25.63 -24.21 9.89
N PHE A 466 -24.99 -25.29 9.43
CA PHE A 466 -23.99 -25.20 8.36
C PHE A 466 -24.58 -24.65 7.05
N GLU A 467 -25.84 -24.98 6.75
CA GLU A 467 -26.57 -24.43 5.59
C GLU A 467 -26.79 -22.91 5.75
N ALA A 468 -27.12 -22.45 6.95
CA ALA A 468 -27.24 -21.04 7.26
C ALA A 468 -25.89 -20.33 7.12
N LEU A 469 -24.80 -20.92 7.61
CA LEU A 469 -23.44 -20.39 7.44
C LEU A 469 -23.06 -20.26 5.97
N LYS A 470 -23.40 -21.25 5.13
CA LYS A 470 -23.18 -21.18 3.68
C LYS A 470 -23.97 -20.03 3.04
N LYS A 471 -25.25 -19.85 3.42
CA LYS A 471 -26.09 -18.72 2.94
C LYS A 471 -25.56 -17.36 3.41
N ILE A 472 -24.97 -17.26 4.60
CA ILE A 472 -24.31 -16.07 5.13
C ILE A 472 -23.06 -15.70 4.30
N GLY A 473 -22.48 -16.68 3.58
CA GLY A 473 -21.29 -16.48 2.75
C GLY A 473 -19.99 -17.02 3.37
N VAL A 474 -20.10 -18.00 4.27
CA VAL A 474 -18.95 -18.76 4.78
C VAL A 474 -18.50 -19.76 3.71
N VAL A 475 -17.21 -19.78 3.40
CA VAL A 475 -16.61 -20.75 2.48
C VAL A 475 -16.37 -22.07 3.24
N LEU A 476 -17.41 -22.90 3.36
CA LEU A 476 -17.38 -24.14 4.16
C LEU A 476 -16.26 -25.10 3.73
N LYS A 477 -15.91 -25.16 2.45
CA LYS A 477 -14.79 -25.96 1.94
C LYS A 477 -13.47 -25.71 2.69
N ARG A 478 -13.25 -24.47 3.17
CA ARG A 478 -12.09 -24.11 3.97
C ARG A 478 -12.39 -24.13 5.47
N ALA A 479 -13.56 -23.63 5.85
CA ALA A 479 -13.93 -23.41 7.24
C ALA A 479 -14.22 -24.70 8.02
N GLN A 480 -14.65 -25.78 7.36
CA GLN A 480 -15.07 -27.04 8.00
C GLN A 480 -14.01 -27.67 8.91
N TYR A 481 -12.73 -27.41 8.69
CA TYR A 481 -11.63 -27.93 9.49
C TYR A 481 -11.39 -27.14 10.77
N PHE A 482 -11.97 -25.95 10.89
CA PHE A 482 -11.60 -24.96 11.90
C PHE A 482 -12.77 -24.45 12.73
N LEU A 483 -14.00 -24.94 12.50
CA LEU A 483 -15.16 -24.49 13.25
C LEU A 483 -16.10 -25.62 13.65
N THR A 484 -16.85 -25.35 14.72
CA THR A 484 -18.04 -26.09 15.13
C THR A 484 -19.28 -25.20 15.07
N CYS A 485 -20.41 -25.81 14.92
CA CYS A 485 -21.73 -25.19 14.95
C CYS A 485 -22.64 -26.00 15.87
N GLN A 486 -23.07 -25.42 16.98
CA GLN A 486 -23.80 -26.11 18.04
C GLN A 486 -23.04 -27.35 18.58
N GLY A 487 -21.73 -27.23 18.77
CA GLY A 487 -20.86 -28.30 19.22
C GLY A 487 -20.56 -29.41 18.22
N LYS A 488 -21.06 -29.29 16.98
CA LYS A 488 -20.90 -30.32 15.93
C LYS A 488 -19.93 -29.85 14.84
N THR A 489 -19.12 -30.76 14.32
CA THR A 489 -18.31 -30.53 13.12
C THR A 489 -19.13 -30.93 11.88
N LEU A 490 -18.81 -30.31 10.72
CA LEU A 490 -19.48 -30.66 9.45
C LEU A 490 -19.08 -32.06 8.97
N VAL A 491 -17.81 -32.43 9.15
CA VAL A 491 -17.22 -33.71 8.75
C VAL A 491 -16.29 -34.17 9.85
N SER A 492 -16.24 -35.45 10.14
CA SER A 492 -15.23 -36.03 11.03
C SER A 492 -13.90 -36.18 10.28
N PHE A 493 -12.82 -35.68 10.83
CA PHE A 493 -11.46 -35.77 10.27
C PHE A 493 -10.43 -35.75 11.40
N PRO A 494 -9.21 -36.26 11.16
CA PRO A 494 -8.12 -36.12 12.11
C PRO A 494 -7.68 -34.66 12.22
N MET A 495 -7.51 -34.15 13.45
CA MET A 495 -6.99 -32.81 13.71
C MET A 495 -5.47 -32.82 13.55
N ASP A 496 -5.03 -33.07 12.33
CA ASP A 496 -3.63 -33.16 11.94
C ASP A 496 -3.30 -32.13 10.87
N SER A 497 -2.16 -31.44 11.05
CA SER A 497 -1.73 -30.34 10.18
C SER A 497 -1.42 -30.81 8.76
N ALA A 498 -0.83 -31.98 8.59
CA ALA A 498 -0.50 -32.53 7.27
C ALA A 498 -1.76 -32.93 6.51
N TYR A 499 -2.72 -33.58 7.19
CA TYR A 499 -4.01 -33.95 6.59
C TYR A 499 -4.79 -32.71 6.14
N ILE A 500 -4.91 -31.69 7.01
CA ILE A 500 -5.64 -30.45 6.70
C ILE A 500 -4.94 -29.69 5.56
N THR A 501 -3.61 -29.58 5.61
CA THR A 501 -2.83 -28.93 4.55
C THR A 501 -3.05 -29.59 3.19
N GLY A 502 -2.97 -30.92 3.12
CA GLY A 502 -3.20 -31.67 1.89
C GLY A 502 -4.58 -31.38 1.27
N ASN A 503 -5.63 -31.41 2.11
CA ASN A 503 -7.00 -31.14 1.64
C ASN A 503 -7.23 -29.67 1.23
N LEU A 504 -6.60 -28.72 1.90
CA LEU A 504 -6.67 -27.30 1.54
C LEU A 504 -5.92 -27.02 0.24
N ALA A 505 -4.76 -27.64 0.04
CA ALA A 505 -3.90 -27.48 -1.14
C ALA A 505 -4.60 -27.93 -2.44
N ILE A 506 -5.34 -29.01 -2.42
CA ILE A 506 -6.12 -29.52 -3.58
C ILE A 506 -7.11 -28.46 -4.11
N GLY A 507 -7.55 -27.55 -3.27
CA GLY A 507 -8.48 -26.47 -3.64
C GLY A 507 -7.83 -25.19 -4.15
N GLU A 508 -6.52 -25.05 -4.09
CA GLU A 508 -5.77 -23.88 -4.52
C GLU A 508 -5.40 -23.97 -6.00
N LYS A 509 -5.65 -22.90 -6.76
CA LYS A 509 -5.12 -22.75 -8.11
C LYS A 509 -3.66 -22.28 -8.00
N LEU A 510 -2.76 -23.23 -7.92
CA LEU A 510 -1.34 -22.92 -7.94
C LEU A 510 -0.88 -22.54 -9.36
N PRO A 511 0.10 -21.65 -9.51
CA PRO A 511 0.77 -21.41 -10.78
C PRO A 511 1.31 -22.74 -11.38
N LYS A 512 1.26 -22.89 -12.71
CA LYS A 512 1.64 -24.14 -13.37
C LYS A 512 3.04 -24.64 -12.98
N ASN A 513 4.03 -23.76 -12.92
CA ASN A 513 5.39 -24.07 -12.48
C ASN A 513 5.47 -24.59 -11.04
N LEU A 514 4.58 -24.13 -10.15
CA LEU A 514 4.51 -24.60 -8.78
C LEU A 514 3.72 -25.92 -8.67
N GLN A 515 2.71 -26.11 -9.52
CA GLN A 515 2.01 -27.39 -9.63
C GLN A 515 3.00 -28.49 -10.07
N GLU A 516 3.82 -28.21 -11.08
CA GLU A 516 4.84 -29.13 -11.56
C GLU A 516 5.93 -29.42 -10.50
N ALA A 517 6.32 -28.42 -9.71
CA ALA A 517 7.30 -28.58 -8.64
C ALA A 517 6.78 -29.31 -7.41
N LEU A 518 5.50 -29.14 -7.05
CA LEU A 518 4.87 -29.72 -5.85
C LEU A 518 4.25 -31.08 -6.07
N TYR A 519 3.68 -31.32 -7.26
CA TYR A 519 3.00 -32.58 -7.57
C TYR A 519 3.87 -33.54 -8.38
N GLY A 520 5.12 -33.13 -8.66
CA GLY A 520 5.99 -33.89 -9.52
C GLY A 520 5.48 -33.98 -10.97
N ARG A 521 6.30 -34.42 -11.89
CA ARG A 521 5.85 -35.01 -13.16
C ARG A 521 4.68 -35.92 -12.86
N GLN A 522 3.58 -35.76 -13.55
CA GLN A 522 2.49 -36.74 -13.49
C GLN A 522 3.11 -38.13 -13.66
N ILE A 523 3.32 -38.81 -12.53
CA ILE A 523 3.86 -40.17 -12.55
C ILE A 523 2.82 -40.99 -13.27
N SER A 524 3.20 -41.52 -14.41
CA SER A 524 2.37 -42.50 -15.12
C SER A 524 2.02 -43.62 -14.13
N LEU A 525 0.82 -44.13 -14.18
CA LEU A 525 0.39 -45.28 -13.34
C LEU A 525 1.37 -46.44 -13.43
N PHE A 526 2.17 -46.52 -14.51
CA PHE A 526 3.20 -47.52 -14.79
C PHE A 526 4.59 -47.19 -14.18
N GLU A 527 4.77 -46.01 -13.61
CA GLU A 527 6.00 -45.56 -12.95
C GLU A 527 5.94 -45.63 -11.41
N LEU A 528 4.80 -46.02 -10.86
CA LEU A 528 4.69 -46.31 -9.43
C LEU A 528 5.50 -47.58 -9.14
N PRO A 529 6.50 -47.52 -8.19
CA PRO A 529 7.16 -48.74 -7.77
C PRO A 529 6.07 -49.73 -7.28
N ALA A 530 6.04 -50.90 -7.87
CA ALA A 530 5.14 -51.97 -7.44
C ALA A 530 5.31 -52.12 -5.92
N PHE A 531 4.25 -51.87 -5.15
CA PHE A 531 4.22 -52.28 -3.75
C PHE A 531 4.47 -53.75 -3.73
N ALA A 532 5.69 -54.15 -3.32
CA ALA A 532 6.01 -55.53 -3.07
C ALA A 532 4.97 -56.04 -2.08
N ALA A 533 4.11 -56.92 -2.56
CA ALA A 533 3.24 -57.74 -1.73
C ALA A 533 4.18 -58.62 -0.89
N GLY A 534 4.55 -58.14 0.30
CA GLY A 534 5.19 -58.95 1.33
C GLY A 534 4.12 -59.88 1.88
N GLY A 535 4.14 -61.10 1.34
CA GLY A 535 3.46 -62.22 1.96
C GLY A 535 4.25 -62.62 3.22
N GLY A 536 3.51 -63.07 4.24
CA GLY A 536 4.02 -63.65 5.47
C GLY A 536 2.97 -63.51 6.56
#